data_d16af041d24db43082a673ac62791d66
#
_entry.id   d16af041d24db43082a673ac62791d66
#
_cell.length_a   1.000
_cell.length_b   1.000
_cell.length_c   1.000
_cell.angle_alpha   90.00
_cell.angle_beta   90.00
_cell.angle_gamma   90.00
#
_symmetry.space_group_name_H-M   'P 1'
#
loop_
_entity.id
_entity.type
_entity.pdbx_description
1 polymer ?
#
loop_
_entity_poly.entity_id
_entity_poly.type
_entity_poly.pdbx_seq_one_letter_code
_entity_poly.pdbx_strand_id
1 'polypeptide(L)'
;GFALNAAANDPRIKATVTSTMYDMSRVNANGYFDSMSADDRYDLRVRLNERRTEEYRSGEYGRDGGVVDPLPDDAPLFVRQYHDYYKTQRGYHRRSPNSNDGLNVLNSLAFVNMPILSYIGEIRSAVLMIHGAEAHSRYFSEDAFKRLTGDNKELLIIPGACHVDLYDNLDVIPFDRIESFFRK
;
A
#
# COMPACT_ATOMS: atom_id res chain seq x y z
N GLY A 1 -1.03 -5.14 0.47
CA GLY A 1 -0.75 -5.79 1.75
C GLY A 1 -1.96 -6.51 2.32
N PHE A 2 -3.13 -5.87 2.38
CA PHE A 2 -4.32 -6.45 3.02
C PHE A 2 -4.82 -7.76 2.39
N ALA A 3 -4.73 -7.92 1.07
CA ALA A 3 -5.11 -9.18 0.42
C ALA A 3 -4.21 -10.36 0.86
N LEU A 4 -2.91 -10.14 1.00
CA LEU A 4 -1.99 -11.14 1.54
C LEU A 4 -2.28 -11.44 3.02
N ASN A 5 -2.57 -10.40 3.81
CA ASN A 5 -2.99 -10.58 5.20
C ASN A 5 -4.26 -11.44 5.30
N ALA A 6 -5.26 -11.17 4.47
CA ALA A 6 -6.49 -11.95 4.42
C ALA A 6 -6.21 -13.41 4.04
N ALA A 7 -5.36 -13.66 3.03
CA ALA A 7 -4.99 -15.01 2.59
C ALA A 7 -4.20 -15.78 3.67
N ALA A 8 -3.43 -15.09 4.50
CA ALA A 8 -2.74 -15.71 5.64
C ALA A 8 -3.70 -16.08 6.79
N ASN A 9 -4.81 -15.34 6.92
CA ASN A 9 -5.79 -15.55 8.00
C ASN A 9 -6.91 -16.53 7.62
N ASP A 10 -7.30 -16.59 6.34
CA ASP A 10 -8.44 -17.38 5.91
C ASP A 10 -8.03 -18.47 4.89
N PRO A 11 -7.88 -19.74 5.33
CA PRO A 11 -7.53 -20.86 4.46
C PRO A 11 -8.58 -21.22 3.40
N ARG A 12 -9.76 -20.62 3.43
CA ARG A 12 -10.79 -20.77 2.38
C ARG A 12 -10.43 -19.99 1.11
N ILE A 13 -9.56 -18.97 1.20
CA ILE A 13 -9.04 -18.25 0.06
C ILE A 13 -8.08 -19.17 -0.71
N LYS A 14 -8.47 -19.56 -1.93
CA LYS A 14 -7.72 -20.54 -2.75
C LYS A 14 -6.71 -19.90 -3.68
N ALA A 15 -6.95 -18.66 -4.09
CA ALA A 15 -6.06 -17.91 -4.96
C ALA A 15 -6.12 -16.41 -4.60
N THR A 16 -4.98 -15.74 -4.66
CA THR A 16 -4.86 -14.31 -4.37
C THR A 16 -4.03 -13.64 -5.45
N VAL A 17 -4.57 -12.60 -6.08
CA VAL A 17 -3.80 -11.68 -6.93
C VAL A 17 -3.62 -10.37 -6.20
N THR A 18 -2.40 -9.84 -6.18
CA THR A 18 -2.12 -8.48 -5.72
C THR A 18 -1.56 -7.66 -6.86
N SER A 19 -2.12 -6.47 -7.08
CA SER A 19 -1.59 -5.47 -7.99
C SER A 19 -1.02 -4.32 -7.18
N THR A 20 0.23 -3.93 -7.47
CA THR A 20 0.95 -2.86 -6.76
C THR A 20 0.85 -2.96 -5.23
N MET A 21 1.12 -4.15 -4.69
CA MET A 21 1.01 -4.43 -3.26
C MET A 21 1.80 -3.40 -2.45
N TYR A 22 1.12 -2.84 -1.45
CA TYR A 22 1.68 -1.83 -0.56
C TYR A 22 1.60 -2.31 0.89
N ASP A 23 2.72 -2.29 1.61
CA ASP A 23 2.74 -2.63 3.03
C ASP A 23 2.52 -1.38 3.87
N MET A 24 1.24 -1.12 4.18
CA MET A 24 0.84 0.03 4.99
C MET A 24 1.47 0.01 6.38
N SER A 25 1.69 -1.16 6.97
CA SER A 25 2.32 -1.26 8.29
C SER A 25 3.81 -0.92 8.21
N ARG A 26 4.53 -1.44 7.20
CA ARG A 26 5.96 -1.17 7.03
C ARG A 26 6.23 0.31 6.75
N VAL A 27 5.47 0.93 5.84
CA VAL A 27 5.70 2.35 5.53
C VAL A 27 5.39 3.26 6.72
N ASN A 28 4.36 2.95 7.51
CA ASN A 28 4.06 3.72 8.72
C ASN A 28 5.09 3.51 9.84
N ALA A 29 5.65 2.30 9.94
CA ALA A 29 6.61 1.97 10.99
C ALA A 29 8.06 2.35 10.63
N ASN A 30 8.42 2.26 9.35
CA ASN A 30 9.82 2.37 8.91
C ASN A 30 10.05 3.50 7.90
N GLY A 31 9.00 4.18 7.43
CA GLY A 31 9.10 5.14 6.33
C GLY A 31 9.34 4.48 4.96
N TYR A 32 9.45 5.29 3.93
CA TYR A 32 9.85 4.80 2.61
C TYR A 32 11.30 4.27 2.65
N PHE A 33 11.51 3.12 2.04
CA PHE A 33 12.81 2.44 1.99
C PHE A 33 13.43 2.17 3.36
N ASP A 34 12.57 2.00 4.39
CA ASP A 34 12.96 1.76 5.79
C ASP A 34 13.89 2.86 6.35
N SER A 35 13.67 4.10 5.96
CA SER A 35 14.49 5.26 6.34
C SER A 35 14.27 5.74 7.78
N MET A 36 13.20 5.33 8.44
CA MET A 36 12.82 5.78 9.79
C MET A 36 13.59 5.01 10.86
N SER A 37 14.28 5.72 11.73
CA SER A 37 14.99 5.16 12.88
C SER A 37 14.05 4.76 14.03
N ALA A 38 14.61 4.16 15.08
CA ALA A 38 13.85 3.87 16.32
C ALA A 38 13.43 5.15 17.04
N ASP A 39 14.28 6.18 17.01
CA ASP A 39 14.01 7.48 17.64
C ASP A 39 12.91 8.22 16.88
N ASP A 40 12.94 8.22 15.54
CA ASP A 40 11.86 8.78 14.72
C ASP A 40 10.51 8.11 15.01
N ARG A 41 10.51 6.78 15.19
CA ARG A 41 9.29 6.05 15.59
C ARG A 41 8.83 6.39 16.99
N TYR A 42 9.74 6.63 17.91
CA TYR A 42 9.41 7.07 19.26
C TYR A 42 8.73 8.44 19.21
N ASP A 43 9.32 9.39 18.52
CA ASP A 43 8.79 10.75 18.35
C ASP A 43 7.43 10.73 17.62
N LEU A 44 7.27 9.88 16.62
CA LEU A 44 5.97 9.67 15.98
C LEU A 44 4.91 9.20 16.98
N ARG A 45 5.24 8.24 17.85
CA ARG A 45 4.31 7.76 18.88
C ARG A 45 3.98 8.85 19.91
N VAL A 46 4.95 9.66 20.30
CA VAL A 46 4.71 10.82 21.19
C VAL A 46 3.66 11.74 20.57
N ARG A 47 3.91 12.23 19.35
CA ARG A 47 2.99 13.13 18.65
C ARG A 47 1.58 12.52 18.47
N LEU A 48 1.51 11.26 18.05
CA LEU A 48 0.21 10.60 17.82
C LEU A 48 -0.58 10.39 19.13
N ASN A 49 0.09 10.09 20.24
CA ASN A 49 -0.60 9.94 21.52
C ASN A 49 -1.04 11.31 22.12
N GLU A 50 -0.26 12.36 21.92
CA GLU A 50 -0.68 13.72 22.24
C GLU A 50 -1.92 14.11 21.43
N ARG A 51 -1.89 13.88 20.12
CA ARG A 51 -3.03 14.12 19.23
C ARG A 51 -4.27 13.32 19.64
N ARG A 52 -4.09 12.05 20.01
CA ARG A 52 -5.18 11.20 20.51
C ARG A 52 -5.85 11.80 21.76
N THR A 53 -5.05 12.36 22.66
CA THR A 53 -5.57 13.02 23.86
C THR A 53 -6.34 14.30 23.52
N GLU A 54 -5.82 15.07 22.56
CA GLU A 54 -6.47 16.29 22.07
C GLU A 54 -7.80 15.98 21.38
N GLU A 55 -7.83 15.01 20.46
CA GLU A 55 -9.06 14.59 19.78
C GLU A 55 -10.13 14.08 20.76
N TYR A 56 -9.71 13.36 21.80
CA TYR A 56 -10.64 12.93 22.84
C TYR A 56 -11.26 14.12 23.62
N ARG A 57 -10.47 15.17 23.87
CA ARG A 57 -10.93 16.35 24.61
C ARG A 57 -11.80 17.29 23.77
N SER A 58 -11.45 17.48 22.52
CA SER A 58 -12.13 18.40 21.60
C SER A 58 -13.33 17.78 20.88
N GLY A 59 -13.31 16.47 20.67
CA GLY A 59 -14.24 15.78 19.79
C GLY A 59 -13.97 16.00 18.29
N GLU A 60 -12.85 16.69 17.95
CA GLU A 60 -12.45 16.97 16.58
C GLU A 60 -11.39 15.99 16.12
N TYR A 61 -11.61 15.37 14.95
CA TYR A 61 -10.73 14.35 14.38
C TYR A 61 -9.92 14.90 13.20
N GLY A 62 -8.61 14.81 13.30
CA GLY A 62 -7.68 15.23 12.24
C GLY A 62 -7.56 14.22 11.11
N ARG A 63 -7.25 14.73 9.92
CA ARG A 63 -6.91 13.92 8.73
C ARG A 63 -5.52 14.29 8.24
N ASP A 64 -4.82 13.31 7.71
CA ASP A 64 -3.46 13.46 7.16
C ASP A 64 -3.17 12.39 6.11
N GLY A 65 -2.12 12.58 5.32
CA GLY A 65 -1.65 11.58 4.34
C GLY A 65 -2.51 11.45 3.09
N GLY A 66 -3.37 12.42 2.79
CA GLY A 66 -4.03 12.55 1.49
C GLY A 66 -3.04 12.84 0.36
N VAL A 67 -3.49 12.71 -0.88
CA VAL A 67 -2.67 13.12 -2.02
C VAL A 67 -2.58 14.64 -2.04
N VAL A 68 -1.34 15.15 -2.04
CA VAL A 68 -1.07 16.59 -1.96
C VAL A 68 -1.71 17.37 -3.12
N ASP A 69 -2.34 18.51 -2.80
CA ASP A 69 -2.89 19.44 -3.76
C ASP A 69 -2.95 20.85 -3.10
N PRO A 70 -2.33 21.90 -3.69
CA PRO A 70 -1.63 21.90 -4.98
C PRO A 70 -0.35 21.08 -4.99
N LEU A 71 0.02 20.57 -6.16
CA LEU A 71 1.26 19.80 -6.34
C LEU A 71 2.49 20.73 -6.22
N PRO A 72 3.44 20.45 -5.31
CA PRO A 72 4.69 21.21 -5.23
C PRO A 72 5.55 21.07 -6.49
N ASP A 73 6.26 22.13 -6.87
CA ASP A 73 7.12 22.15 -8.06
C ASP A 73 8.28 21.12 -7.98
N ASP A 74 8.79 20.88 -6.79
CA ASP A 74 9.87 19.94 -6.49
C ASP A 74 9.39 18.55 -6.05
N ALA A 75 8.08 18.27 -6.20
CA ALA A 75 7.51 16.99 -5.78
C ALA A 75 8.25 15.81 -6.43
N PRO A 76 8.55 14.75 -5.66
CA PRO A 76 9.10 13.50 -6.20
C PRO A 76 8.22 12.90 -7.30
N LEU A 77 8.83 12.16 -8.23
CA LEU A 77 8.12 11.58 -9.38
C LEU A 77 6.87 10.80 -8.98
N PHE A 78 6.96 9.94 -7.97
CA PHE A 78 5.80 9.14 -7.53
C PHE A 78 4.67 9.99 -6.95
N VAL A 79 4.98 11.13 -6.30
CA VAL A 79 3.98 12.07 -5.80
C VAL A 79 3.25 12.74 -6.97
N ARG A 80 3.99 13.11 -8.05
CA ARG A 80 3.40 13.63 -9.29
C ARG A 80 2.47 12.61 -9.94
N GLN A 81 2.88 11.34 -10.00
CA GLN A 81 2.10 10.23 -10.54
C GLN A 81 0.81 10.00 -9.75
N TYR A 82 0.87 10.04 -8.40
CA TYR A 82 -0.33 9.96 -7.57
C TYR A 82 -1.25 11.17 -7.73
N HIS A 83 -0.69 12.38 -7.80
CA HIS A 83 -1.49 13.58 -8.07
C HIS A 83 -2.20 13.49 -9.42
N ASP A 84 -1.48 13.09 -10.48
CA ASP A 84 -2.05 12.90 -11.82
C ASP A 84 -3.22 11.92 -11.79
N TYR A 85 -3.11 10.81 -11.05
CA TYR A 85 -4.21 9.87 -10.93
C TYR A 85 -5.34 10.42 -10.05
N TYR A 86 -5.07 10.79 -8.80
CA TYR A 86 -6.11 11.03 -7.81
C TYR A 86 -6.71 12.44 -7.83
N LYS A 87 -6.03 13.44 -8.41
CA LYS A 87 -6.46 14.84 -8.42
C LYS A 87 -6.90 15.36 -9.80
N THR A 88 -6.92 14.49 -10.81
CA THR A 88 -7.40 14.78 -12.16
C THR A 88 -8.60 13.92 -12.53
N GLN A 89 -9.17 14.15 -13.71
CA GLN A 89 -10.28 13.34 -14.23
C GLN A 89 -9.92 11.86 -14.45
N ARG A 90 -8.61 11.51 -14.40
CA ARG A 90 -8.14 10.15 -14.56
C ARG A 90 -8.71 9.21 -13.49
N GLY A 91 -8.63 9.57 -12.21
CA GLY A 91 -9.08 8.73 -11.11
C GLY A 91 -9.71 9.48 -9.94
N TYR A 92 -9.93 10.81 -10.08
CA TYR A 92 -10.60 11.57 -9.03
C TYR A 92 -12.03 11.07 -8.80
N HIS A 93 -12.37 10.86 -7.54
CA HIS A 93 -13.74 10.56 -7.15
C HIS A 93 -14.10 11.25 -5.83
N ARG A 94 -15.23 11.96 -5.82
CA ARG A 94 -15.70 12.72 -4.64
C ARG A 94 -15.92 11.87 -3.38
N ARG A 95 -16.17 10.57 -3.56
CA ARG A 95 -16.36 9.61 -2.46
C ARG A 95 -15.07 8.92 -2.01
N SER A 96 -13.91 9.40 -2.45
CA SER A 96 -12.61 8.92 -2.00
C SER A 96 -12.01 9.86 -0.94
N PRO A 97 -12.56 9.91 0.28
CA PRO A 97 -12.10 10.88 1.29
C PRO A 97 -10.63 10.70 1.63
N ASN A 98 -10.12 9.46 1.62
CA ASN A 98 -8.74 9.21 1.99
C ASN A 98 -7.74 9.81 1.00
N SER A 99 -8.02 9.81 -0.31
CA SER A 99 -7.17 10.47 -1.30
C SER A 99 -7.42 11.97 -1.39
N ASN A 100 -8.61 12.45 -1.02
CA ASN A 100 -8.96 13.87 -1.04
C ASN A 100 -8.48 14.59 0.23
N ASP A 101 -8.85 14.09 1.40
CA ASP A 101 -8.67 14.77 2.69
C ASP A 101 -7.67 14.05 3.61
N GLY A 102 -7.27 12.85 3.25
CA GLY A 102 -6.41 11.98 4.06
C GLY A 102 -7.17 11.01 4.95
N LEU A 103 -6.41 10.14 5.58
CA LEU A 103 -6.86 9.19 6.60
C LEU A 103 -6.97 9.90 7.96
N ASN A 104 -7.73 9.32 8.89
CA ASN A 104 -7.63 9.76 10.28
C ASN A 104 -6.16 9.67 10.75
N VAL A 105 -5.64 10.74 11.33
CA VAL A 105 -4.23 10.85 11.72
C VAL A 105 -3.77 9.74 12.66
N LEU A 106 -4.66 9.27 13.55
CA LEU A 106 -4.37 8.21 14.51
C LEU A 106 -4.29 6.80 13.87
N ASN A 107 -4.71 6.66 12.61
CA ASN A 107 -4.64 5.38 11.91
C ASN A 107 -3.19 4.86 11.81
N SER A 108 -2.22 5.76 11.67
CA SER A 108 -0.79 5.42 11.67
C SER A 108 -0.35 4.73 12.97
N LEU A 109 -0.92 5.08 14.11
CA LEU A 109 -0.57 4.46 15.40
C LEU A 109 -0.87 2.95 15.44
N ALA A 110 -1.97 2.53 14.80
CA ALA A 110 -2.29 1.11 14.67
C ALA A 110 -1.28 0.41 13.74
N PHE A 111 -0.99 0.99 12.58
CA PHE A 111 -0.07 0.40 11.61
C PHE A 111 1.37 0.28 12.10
N VAL A 112 1.87 1.26 12.86
CA VAL A 112 3.22 1.20 13.44
C VAL A 112 3.43 -0.05 14.30
N ASN A 113 2.36 -0.57 14.91
CA ASN A 113 2.45 -1.66 15.88
C ASN A 113 1.78 -2.97 15.44
N MET A 114 1.22 -3.02 14.23
CA MET A 114 0.54 -4.20 13.67
C MET A 114 1.10 -4.55 12.29
N PRO A 115 2.24 -5.29 12.21
CA PRO A 115 2.80 -5.69 10.93
C PRO A 115 1.88 -6.68 10.23
N ILE A 116 1.15 -6.20 9.19
CA ILE A 116 0.11 -6.96 8.49
C ILE A 116 0.63 -8.15 7.70
N LEU A 117 1.92 -8.20 7.40
CA LEU A 117 2.54 -9.29 6.64
C LEU A 117 3.28 -10.31 7.51
N SER A 118 3.06 -10.36 8.83
CA SER A 118 3.82 -11.22 9.76
C SER A 118 3.81 -12.69 9.35
N TYR A 119 2.68 -13.21 8.91
CA TYR A 119 2.46 -14.65 8.66
C TYR A 119 2.27 -14.99 7.19
N ILE A 120 2.66 -14.13 6.25
CA ILE A 120 2.49 -14.42 4.81
C ILE A 120 3.28 -15.67 4.35
N GLY A 121 4.36 -16.04 5.02
CA GLY A 121 5.09 -17.27 4.75
C GLY A 121 4.28 -18.55 5.02
N GLU A 122 3.16 -18.45 5.71
CA GLU A 122 2.27 -19.58 6.00
C GLU A 122 1.15 -19.75 4.95
N ILE A 123 1.04 -18.85 3.98
CA ILE A 123 0.03 -18.91 2.91
C ILE A 123 0.30 -20.14 2.03
N ARG A 124 -0.62 -21.11 2.08
CA ARG A 124 -0.55 -22.33 1.26
C ARG A 124 -1.28 -22.20 -0.08
N SER A 125 -2.25 -21.26 -0.18
CA SER A 125 -2.99 -21.01 -1.42
C SER A 125 -2.13 -20.34 -2.49
N ALA A 126 -2.57 -20.39 -3.74
CA ALA A 126 -1.86 -19.77 -4.86
C ALA A 126 -1.78 -18.24 -4.71
N VAL A 127 -0.63 -17.64 -5.03
CA VAL A 127 -0.43 -16.19 -5.00
C VAL A 127 0.24 -15.71 -6.28
N LEU A 128 -0.36 -14.73 -6.95
CA LEU A 128 0.25 -13.95 -8.02
C LEU A 128 0.42 -12.50 -7.56
N MET A 129 1.65 -12.02 -7.52
CA MET A 129 1.95 -10.63 -7.22
C MET A 129 2.35 -9.91 -8.50
N ILE A 130 1.72 -8.78 -8.81
CA ILE A 130 1.98 -7.96 -9.99
C ILE A 130 2.45 -6.59 -9.54
N HIS A 131 3.56 -6.08 -10.10
CA HIS A 131 4.07 -4.76 -9.77
C HIS A 131 4.73 -4.10 -10.97
N GLY A 132 4.68 -2.77 -11.04
CA GLY A 132 5.39 -2.03 -12.09
C GLY A 132 6.89 -1.94 -11.80
N ALA A 133 7.70 -2.06 -12.84
CA ALA A 133 9.16 -1.98 -12.72
C ALA A 133 9.62 -0.61 -12.20
N GLU A 134 8.93 0.48 -12.61
CA GLU A 134 9.24 1.86 -12.24
C GLU A 134 8.47 2.35 -11.02
N ALA A 135 7.70 1.46 -10.36
CA ALA A 135 6.97 1.84 -9.17
C ALA A 135 7.90 2.02 -7.96
N HIS A 136 7.85 3.17 -7.29
CA HIS A 136 8.61 3.46 -6.07
C HIS A 136 8.37 2.42 -4.95
N SER A 137 7.20 1.77 -4.98
CA SER A 137 6.73 0.77 -4.01
C SER A 137 7.09 -0.68 -4.37
N ARG A 138 7.81 -0.92 -5.47
CA ARG A 138 8.13 -2.26 -5.98
C ARG A 138 8.81 -3.14 -4.93
N TYR A 139 9.69 -2.56 -4.12
CA TYR A 139 10.41 -3.29 -3.07
C TYR A 139 9.50 -3.98 -2.05
N PHE A 140 8.30 -3.44 -1.78
CA PHE A 140 7.32 -4.11 -0.91
C PHE A 140 6.91 -5.48 -1.46
N SER A 141 6.63 -5.56 -2.77
CA SER A 141 6.26 -6.83 -3.41
C SER A 141 7.44 -7.79 -3.49
N GLU A 142 8.62 -7.31 -3.86
CA GLU A 142 9.82 -8.15 -3.95
C GLU A 142 10.19 -8.76 -2.60
N ASP A 143 10.16 -7.97 -1.53
CA ASP A 143 10.49 -8.46 -0.19
C ASP A 143 9.40 -9.36 0.41
N ALA A 144 8.13 -9.07 0.15
CA ALA A 144 7.04 -9.96 0.54
C ALA A 144 7.13 -11.29 -0.20
N PHE A 145 7.43 -11.27 -1.52
CA PHE A 145 7.56 -12.48 -2.34
C PHE A 145 8.66 -13.42 -1.83
N LYS A 146 9.80 -12.88 -1.40
CA LYS A 146 10.90 -13.66 -0.80
C LYS A 146 10.49 -14.45 0.47
N ARG A 147 9.43 -14.01 1.13
CA ARG A 147 8.90 -14.63 2.36
C ARG A 147 7.80 -15.66 2.08
N LEU A 148 7.21 -15.66 0.88
CA LEU A 148 6.23 -16.67 0.48
C LEU A 148 6.91 -18.02 0.28
N THR A 149 6.22 -19.10 0.65
CA THR A 149 6.69 -20.48 0.53
C THR A 149 5.84 -21.29 -0.44
N GLY A 150 6.41 -22.39 -0.97
CA GLY A 150 5.74 -23.27 -1.94
C GLY A 150 5.99 -22.86 -3.39
N ASP A 151 5.56 -23.71 -4.31
CA ASP A 151 5.81 -23.62 -5.76
C ASP A 151 4.65 -22.94 -6.53
N ASN A 152 3.56 -22.62 -5.84
CA ASN A 152 2.38 -21.96 -6.41
C ASN A 152 2.37 -20.45 -6.16
N LYS A 153 3.56 -19.83 -6.15
CA LYS A 153 3.76 -18.39 -5.94
C LYS A 153 4.46 -17.79 -7.15
N GLU A 154 3.97 -16.65 -7.61
CA GLU A 154 4.49 -15.97 -8.79
C GLU A 154 4.65 -14.48 -8.51
N LEU A 155 5.73 -13.89 -9.01
CA LEU A 155 5.95 -12.44 -9.04
C LEU A 155 6.13 -12.00 -10.50
N LEU A 156 5.24 -11.12 -10.95
CA LEU A 156 5.26 -10.56 -12.29
C LEU A 156 5.59 -9.07 -12.22
N ILE A 157 6.75 -8.69 -12.73
CA ILE A 157 7.18 -7.29 -12.84
C ILE A 157 6.91 -6.81 -14.26
N ILE A 158 6.11 -5.74 -14.38
CA ILE A 158 5.71 -5.16 -15.67
C ILE A 158 6.72 -4.08 -16.05
N PRO A 159 7.49 -4.27 -17.13
CA PRO A 159 8.48 -3.28 -17.59
C PRO A 159 7.84 -1.92 -17.88
N GLY A 160 8.51 -0.84 -17.51
CA GLY A 160 8.09 0.54 -17.78
C GLY A 160 6.86 1.04 -17.01
N ALA A 161 6.14 0.17 -16.30
CA ALA A 161 4.96 0.58 -15.55
C ALA A 161 5.32 1.21 -14.21
N CYS A 162 4.64 2.33 -13.88
CA CYS A 162 4.66 2.91 -12.53
C CYS A 162 3.55 2.30 -11.64
N HIS A 163 3.42 2.81 -10.42
CA HIS A 163 2.44 2.29 -9.46
C HIS A 163 1.00 2.44 -9.96
N VAL A 164 0.65 3.62 -10.46
CA VAL A 164 -0.73 3.96 -10.86
C VAL A 164 -1.11 3.47 -12.26
N ASP A 165 -0.17 3.06 -13.08
CA ASP A 165 -0.48 2.46 -14.40
C ASP A 165 -1.24 1.14 -14.26
N LEU A 166 -1.02 0.43 -13.16
CA LEU A 166 -1.75 -0.80 -12.86
C LEU A 166 -3.12 -0.56 -12.18
N TYR A 167 -3.60 0.68 -12.16
CA TYR A 167 -4.94 1.02 -11.68
C TYR A 167 -5.96 1.12 -12.81
N ASP A 168 -5.57 1.70 -13.95
CA ASP A 168 -6.48 2.10 -15.00
C ASP A 168 -5.95 1.90 -16.43
N ASN A 169 -4.66 1.67 -16.62
CA ASN A 169 -4.11 1.49 -17.96
C ASN A 169 -4.35 0.04 -18.44
N LEU A 170 -5.40 -0.13 -19.25
CA LEU A 170 -5.84 -1.43 -19.74
C LEU A 170 -4.81 -2.12 -20.66
N ASP A 171 -3.92 -1.34 -21.28
CA ASP A 171 -2.86 -1.88 -22.13
C ASP A 171 -1.66 -2.42 -21.32
N VAL A 172 -1.57 -2.04 -20.04
CA VAL A 172 -0.48 -2.40 -19.12
C VAL A 172 -0.90 -3.48 -18.13
N ILE A 173 -2.16 -3.45 -17.69
CA ILE A 173 -2.70 -4.43 -16.75
C ILE A 173 -2.76 -5.81 -17.42
N PRO A 174 -2.07 -6.86 -16.91
CA PRO A 174 -1.98 -8.15 -17.57
C PRO A 174 -3.24 -9.02 -17.31
N PHE A 175 -4.40 -8.60 -17.80
CA PHE A 175 -5.68 -9.28 -17.56
C PHE A 175 -5.68 -10.75 -17.97
N ASP A 176 -5.10 -11.11 -19.13
CA ASP A 176 -5.01 -12.50 -19.60
C ASP A 176 -4.24 -13.36 -18.59
N ARG A 177 -3.18 -12.79 -17.99
CA ARG A 177 -2.38 -13.49 -16.99
C ARG A 177 -3.15 -13.68 -15.69
N ILE A 178 -3.91 -12.66 -15.27
CA ILE A 178 -4.79 -12.71 -14.07
C ILE A 178 -5.89 -13.76 -14.29
N GLU A 179 -6.56 -13.74 -15.43
CA GLU A 179 -7.60 -14.70 -15.77
C GLU A 179 -7.05 -16.14 -15.78
N SER A 180 -5.94 -16.36 -16.48
CA SER A 180 -5.31 -17.67 -16.55
C SER A 180 -4.85 -18.20 -15.19
N PHE A 181 -4.47 -17.31 -14.27
CA PHE A 181 -4.09 -17.67 -12.91
C PHE A 181 -5.30 -18.17 -12.10
N PHE A 182 -6.45 -17.54 -12.21
CA PHE A 182 -7.65 -17.95 -11.50
C PHE A 182 -8.35 -19.18 -12.09
N ARG A 183 -8.02 -19.56 -13.34
CA ARG A 183 -8.57 -20.76 -14.01
C ARG A 183 -7.78 -22.04 -13.72
N LYS A 184 -6.61 -21.96 -13.09
CA LYS A 184 -5.78 -23.09 -12.66
C LYS A 184 -6.32 -23.68 -11.34
#